data_21cf412b28052611979cae13ae310353
#
_entry.id   21cf412b28052611979cae13ae310353
#
_cell.length_a   1.000
_cell.length_b   1.000
_cell.length_c   1.000
_cell.angle_alpha   90.00
_cell.angle_beta   90.00
_cell.angle_gamma   90.00
#
_symmetry.space_group_name_H-M   'P 1'
#
loop_
_entity.id
_entity.type
_entity.pdbx_description
1 polymer ?
#
loop_
_entity_poly.entity_id
_entity_poly.type
_entity_poly.pdbx_seq_one_letter_code
_entity_poly.pdbx_strand_id
1 'polypeptide(L)'
;ASELMPGAIELGQKDANRTSENVRQWLHPVDHSDKGNAVASLLIENKWKQVMVFTKTKKGADALTDHLKSEGIQAEVLHGDKTQAERNDILDAFREHRLRVLVTTDVASRGIDIEHLPAVINHDLPPVAHDYIHRIGRTGRAGEKGIAISLVAAHEVDTLTAIETLIGRALRREDLIGHVPNHSVPATGPGKLNLRKPLKTKAGKEKAQKGKASKGKQSGEDNQELSSVPRANRAKEKPSAPPAKEPKGRGGSLFSGRKNVTKRSID
;
A
#
# COMPACT_ATOMS: atom_id res chain seq x y z
N ALA A 1 33.81 -8.65 18.41
CA ALA A 1 33.79 -9.07 17.00
C ALA A 1 35.17 -8.85 16.33
N SER A 2 35.86 -7.77 16.65
CA SER A 2 37.19 -7.44 16.08
C SER A 2 38.31 -8.43 16.43
N GLU A 3 38.18 -9.18 17.50
CA GLU A 3 39.17 -10.22 17.91
C GLU A 3 39.00 -11.54 17.16
N LEU A 4 37.83 -11.80 16.58
CA LEU A 4 37.51 -13.05 15.87
C LEU A 4 37.70 -12.95 14.35
N MET A 5 37.82 -11.76 13.80
CA MET A 5 37.97 -11.53 12.35
C MET A 5 38.87 -10.31 12.09
N PRO A 6 40.22 -10.45 12.18
CA PRO A 6 41.13 -9.37 11.82
C PRO A 6 41.03 -9.12 10.30
N GLY A 7 40.54 -7.96 9.92
CA GLY A 7 40.30 -7.56 8.52
C GLY A 7 38.86 -7.51 8.06
N ALA A 8 37.88 -7.73 8.95
CA ALA A 8 36.50 -7.48 8.63
C ALA A 8 36.30 -5.97 8.37
N ILE A 9 35.93 -5.61 7.13
CA ILE A 9 35.54 -4.28 6.78
C ILE A 9 34.15 -4.09 7.37
N GLU A 10 33.98 -3.23 8.38
CA GLU A 10 32.69 -2.73 8.78
C GLU A 10 32.10 -1.91 7.61
N LEU A 11 31.30 -2.56 6.80
CA LEU A 11 30.40 -1.88 5.83
C LEU A 11 29.32 -1.18 6.65
N GLY A 12 29.70 -0.06 7.23
CA GLY A 12 28.84 0.70 8.12
C GLY A 12 27.84 1.52 7.32
N GLN A 13 26.82 1.92 8.00
CA GLN A 13 25.69 2.82 7.70
C GLN A 13 26.07 4.10 6.90
N LYS A 14 27.36 4.38 6.70
CA LYS A 14 27.88 5.51 5.91
C LYS A 14 27.53 5.44 4.42
N ASP A 15 27.43 4.25 3.84
CA ASP A 15 27.15 4.09 2.41
C ASP A 15 25.66 4.28 2.09
N ALA A 16 24.78 3.90 3.01
CA ALA A 16 23.34 4.18 2.88
C ALA A 16 23.05 5.69 2.92
N ASN A 17 23.78 6.44 3.75
CA ASN A 17 23.65 7.90 3.82
C ASN A 17 24.19 8.60 2.57
N ARG A 18 25.24 8.09 1.94
CA ARG A 18 25.77 8.64 0.67
C ARG A 18 24.77 8.55 -0.48
N THR A 19 24.05 7.45 -0.60
CA THR A 19 22.99 7.29 -1.62
C THR A 19 21.89 8.33 -1.46
N SER A 20 21.63 8.79 -0.21
CA SER A 20 20.60 9.80 0.03
C SER A 20 21.02 11.24 -0.32
N GLU A 21 22.31 11.53 -0.42
CA GLU A 21 22.83 12.89 -0.73
C GLU A 21 22.60 13.30 -2.18
N ASN A 22 22.66 12.33 -3.12
CA ASN A 22 22.42 12.58 -4.55
C ASN A 22 20.93 12.53 -4.92
N VAL A 23 20.05 12.15 -4.00
CA VAL A 23 18.61 12.04 -4.23
C VAL A 23 17.89 13.24 -3.62
N ARG A 24 17.28 14.07 -4.47
CA ARG A 24 16.37 15.12 -4.02
C ARG A 24 15.08 14.48 -3.52
N GLN A 25 14.77 14.68 -2.23
CA GLN A 25 13.67 14.01 -1.55
C GLN A 25 12.69 15.03 -0.98
N TRP A 26 11.40 14.82 -1.24
CA TRP A 26 10.32 15.58 -0.62
C TRP A 26 9.06 14.75 -0.51
N LEU A 27 8.07 15.28 0.17
CA LEU A 27 6.77 14.63 0.31
C LEU A 27 5.63 15.60 -0.05
N HIS A 28 4.54 15.01 -0.53
CA HIS A 28 3.25 15.68 -0.69
C HIS A 28 2.27 15.12 0.34
N PRO A 29 1.74 15.95 1.25
CA PRO A 29 0.61 15.56 2.09
C PRO A 29 -0.62 15.35 1.19
N VAL A 30 -1.26 14.17 1.27
CA VAL A 30 -2.45 13.84 0.47
C VAL A 30 -3.38 12.94 1.27
N ASP A 31 -4.66 12.97 0.97
CA ASP A 31 -5.58 11.97 1.54
C ASP A 31 -5.32 10.60 0.93
N HIS A 32 -5.50 9.55 1.72
CA HIS A 32 -5.25 8.17 1.26
C HIS A 32 -6.04 7.79 0.01
N SER A 33 -7.31 8.22 -0.06
CA SER A 33 -8.20 7.98 -1.21
C SER A 33 -7.77 8.70 -2.48
N ASP A 34 -6.96 9.75 -2.36
CA ASP A 34 -6.55 10.59 -3.48
C ASP A 34 -5.12 10.30 -3.98
N LYS A 35 -4.40 9.39 -3.34
CA LYS A 35 -3.02 9.04 -3.70
C LYS A 35 -2.89 8.57 -5.15
N GLY A 36 -3.88 7.82 -5.67
CA GLY A 36 -3.87 7.35 -7.06
C GLY A 36 -3.90 8.51 -8.05
N ASN A 37 -4.81 9.47 -7.85
CA ASN A 37 -4.92 10.68 -8.67
C ASN A 37 -3.65 11.53 -8.56
N ALA A 38 -3.11 11.66 -7.36
CA ALA A 38 -1.86 12.40 -7.11
C ALA A 38 -0.68 11.80 -7.89
N VAL A 39 -0.56 10.45 -7.95
CA VAL A 39 0.46 9.79 -8.78
C VAL A 39 0.23 10.10 -10.27
N ALA A 40 -1.01 9.99 -10.76
CA ALA A 40 -1.33 10.29 -12.15
C ALA A 40 -0.96 11.73 -12.51
N SER A 41 -1.33 12.72 -11.68
CA SER A 41 -0.98 14.14 -11.86
C SER A 41 0.53 14.33 -11.90
N LEU A 42 1.30 13.76 -10.96
CA LEU A 42 2.75 13.83 -10.94
C LEU A 42 3.38 13.25 -12.22
N LEU A 43 2.83 12.14 -12.75
CA LEU A 43 3.32 11.51 -13.98
C LEU A 43 2.99 12.32 -15.24
N ILE A 44 1.86 13.02 -15.25
CA ILE A 44 1.43 13.87 -16.36
C ILE A 44 2.26 15.15 -16.40
N GLU A 45 2.42 15.81 -15.26
CA GLU A 45 3.18 17.07 -15.12
C GLU A 45 4.67 16.87 -15.40
N ASN A 46 5.24 15.82 -14.83
CA ASN A 46 6.64 15.50 -14.95
C ASN A 46 6.85 14.44 -16.03
N LYS A 47 7.27 14.82 -17.20
CA LYS A 47 7.47 13.95 -18.36
C LYS A 47 8.66 12.97 -18.19
N TRP A 48 8.82 12.36 -17.00
CA TRP A 48 9.86 11.34 -16.80
C TRP A 48 9.65 10.15 -17.74
N LYS A 49 10.75 9.69 -18.31
CA LYS A 49 10.72 8.55 -19.25
C LYS A 49 10.43 7.23 -18.53
N GLN A 50 10.95 7.07 -17.30
CA GLN A 50 10.77 5.88 -16.49
C GLN A 50 10.59 6.27 -15.04
N VAL A 51 9.62 5.63 -14.37
CA VAL A 51 9.33 5.83 -12.95
C VAL A 51 9.00 4.50 -12.30
N MET A 52 9.57 4.26 -11.13
CA MET A 52 9.15 3.16 -10.27
C MET A 52 8.26 3.70 -9.17
N VAL A 53 7.07 3.09 -9.00
CA VAL A 53 6.08 3.46 -7.99
C VAL A 53 5.94 2.33 -6.98
N PHE A 54 6.17 2.64 -5.71
CA PHE A 54 6.10 1.66 -4.63
C PHE A 54 4.78 1.73 -3.89
N THR A 55 4.12 0.59 -3.75
CA THR A 55 2.90 0.39 -2.96
C THR A 55 3.15 -0.60 -1.82
N LYS A 56 2.33 -0.52 -0.79
CA LYS A 56 2.43 -1.39 0.39
C LYS A 56 1.91 -2.80 0.13
N THR A 57 0.90 -2.96 -0.73
CA THR A 57 0.21 -4.25 -0.94
C THR A 57 0.11 -4.60 -2.42
N LYS A 58 0.01 -5.91 -2.72
CA LYS A 58 -0.24 -6.42 -4.08
C LYS A 58 -1.54 -5.86 -4.67
N LYS A 59 -2.64 -5.91 -3.91
CA LYS A 59 -3.94 -5.35 -4.34
C LYS A 59 -3.88 -3.86 -4.59
N GLY A 60 -3.13 -3.10 -3.78
CA GLY A 60 -2.90 -1.68 -4.00
C GLY A 60 -2.09 -1.42 -5.27
N ALA A 61 -1.12 -2.30 -5.57
CA ALA A 61 -0.35 -2.21 -6.80
C ALA A 61 -1.21 -2.45 -8.03
N ASP A 62 -2.06 -3.49 -8.01
CA ASP A 62 -3.00 -3.79 -9.10
C ASP A 62 -3.96 -2.61 -9.32
N ALA A 63 -4.64 -2.15 -8.26
CA ALA A 63 -5.59 -1.05 -8.32
C ALA A 63 -4.96 0.25 -8.85
N LEU A 64 -3.75 0.59 -8.39
CA LEU A 64 -3.03 1.75 -8.89
C LEU A 64 -2.67 1.61 -10.37
N THR A 65 -2.23 0.42 -10.78
CA THR A 65 -1.87 0.15 -12.19
C THR A 65 -3.08 0.29 -13.10
N ASP A 66 -4.23 -0.27 -12.70
CA ASP A 66 -5.49 -0.17 -13.45
C ASP A 66 -5.94 1.29 -13.55
N HIS A 67 -5.84 2.05 -12.45
CA HIS A 67 -6.14 3.48 -12.45
C HIS A 67 -5.22 4.25 -13.41
N LEU A 68 -3.89 4.04 -13.36
CA LEU A 68 -2.96 4.71 -14.24
C LEU A 68 -3.20 4.37 -15.72
N LYS A 69 -3.56 3.11 -16.03
CA LYS A 69 -3.95 2.69 -17.38
C LYS A 69 -5.23 3.40 -17.85
N SER A 70 -6.20 3.60 -16.97
CA SER A 70 -7.43 4.34 -17.29
C SER A 70 -7.18 5.83 -17.59
N GLU A 71 -6.12 6.40 -17.00
CA GLU A 71 -5.63 7.75 -17.29
C GLU A 71 -4.71 7.80 -18.53
N GLY A 72 -4.59 6.69 -19.29
CA GLY A 72 -3.77 6.62 -20.50
C GLY A 72 -2.27 6.53 -20.24
N ILE A 73 -1.85 6.21 -19.00
CA ILE A 73 -0.44 6.08 -18.62
C ILE A 73 0.01 4.63 -18.82
N GLN A 74 1.11 4.42 -19.54
CA GLN A 74 1.72 3.10 -19.73
C GLN A 74 2.33 2.61 -18.41
N ALA A 75 1.60 1.76 -17.71
CA ALA A 75 1.98 1.20 -16.42
C ALA A 75 1.82 -0.32 -16.41
N GLU A 76 2.74 -1.03 -15.75
CA GLU A 76 2.62 -2.46 -15.45
C GLU A 76 2.94 -2.71 -13.97
N VAL A 77 2.36 -3.80 -13.44
CA VAL A 77 2.51 -4.18 -12.04
C VAL A 77 3.44 -5.36 -11.86
N LEU A 78 4.31 -5.27 -10.84
CA LEU A 78 5.22 -6.33 -10.46
C LEU A 78 5.07 -6.67 -8.98
N HIS A 79 4.50 -7.84 -8.68
CA HIS A 79 4.38 -8.36 -7.31
C HIS A 79 4.54 -9.89 -7.28
N GLY A 80 4.53 -10.49 -6.09
CA GLY A 80 4.86 -11.89 -5.90
C GLY A 80 3.89 -12.90 -6.49
N ASP A 81 2.71 -12.46 -6.99
CA ASP A 81 1.73 -13.37 -7.63
C ASP A 81 1.95 -13.47 -9.16
N LYS A 82 2.87 -12.68 -9.71
CA LYS A 82 3.28 -12.81 -11.11
C LYS A 82 4.17 -14.03 -11.30
N THR A 83 3.92 -14.79 -12.36
CA THR A 83 4.79 -15.88 -12.78
C THR A 83 6.18 -15.39 -13.18
N GLN A 84 7.17 -16.26 -13.17
CA GLN A 84 8.53 -15.86 -13.55
C GLN A 84 8.62 -15.35 -15.00
N ALA A 85 7.82 -15.92 -15.92
CA ALA A 85 7.74 -15.46 -17.30
C ALA A 85 7.20 -14.02 -17.38
N GLU A 86 6.03 -13.75 -16.77
CA GLU A 86 5.47 -12.40 -16.71
C GLU A 86 6.43 -11.39 -16.08
N ARG A 87 7.14 -11.79 -15.01
CA ARG A 87 8.14 -10.93 -14.37
C ARG A 87 9.25 -10.55 -15.33
N ASN A 88 9.78 -11.52 -16.07
CA ASN A 88 10.84 -11.27 -17.05
C ASN A 88 10.35 -10.33 -18.15
N ASP A 89 9.17 -10.60 -18.73
CA ASP A 89 8.58 -9.78 -19.79
C ASP A 89 8.38 -8.32 -19.37
N ILE A 90 7.85 -8.10 -18.14
CA ILE A 90 7.65 -6.76 -17.58
C ILE A 90 8.98 -6.06 -17.36
N LEU A 91 9.97 -6.75 -16.78
CA LEU A 91 11.28 -6.18 -16.51
C LEU A 91 12.03 -5.84 -17.79
N ASP A 92 11.96 -6.69 -18.81
CA ASP A 92 12.58 -6.46 -20.11
C ASP A 92 11.90 -5.29 -20.84
N ALA A 93 10.55 -5.23 -20.79
CA ALA A 93 9.81 -4.07 -21.32
C ALA A 93 10.22 -2.77 -20.62
N PHE A 94 10.47 -2.82 -19.31
CA PHE A 94 10.91 -1.64 -18.55
C PHE A 94 12.36 -1.28 -18.87
N ARG A 95 13.29 -2.23 -18.91
CA ARG A 95 14.71 -1.99 -19.28
C ARG A 95 14.88 -1.41 -20.67
N GLU A 96 14.06 -1.86 -21.62
CA GLU A 96 14.07 -1.41 -23.02
C GLU A 96 13.29 -0.11 -23.25
N HIS A 97 12.85 0.57 -22.19
CA HIS A 97 12.06 1.81 -22.26
C HIS A 97 10.71 1.69 -22.99
N ARG A 98 10.20 0.46 -23.18
CA ARG A 98 8.86 0.20 -23.72
C ARG A 98 7.75 0.39 -22.69
N LEU A 99 8.12 0.39 -21.40
CA LEU A 99 7.23 0.61 -20.28
C LEU A 99 7.69 1.87 -19.52
N ARG A 100 6.77 2.81 -19.30
CA ARG A 100 7.07 4.07 -18.60
C ARG A 100 7.01 3.94 -17.08
N VAL A 101 6.00 3.24 -16.54
CA VAL A 101 5.76 3.15 -15.11
C VAL A 101 5.76 1.69 -14.65
N LEU A 102 6.61 1.39 -13.68
CA LEU A 102 6.61 0.09 -13.01
C LEU A 102 6.06 0.26 -11.59
N VAL A 103 4.86 -0.27 -11.35
CA VAL A 103 4.26 -0.31 -10.01
C VAL A 103 4.69 -1.58 -9.31
N THR A 104 5.25 -1.49 -8.10
CA THR A 104 5.80 -2.66 -7.42
C THR A 104 5.62 -2.61 -5.90
N THR A 105 5.82 -3.76 -5.26
CA THR A 105 5.92 -3.89 -3.80
C THR A 105 7.38 -4.09 -3.38
N ASP A 106 7.71 -3.82 -2.11
CA ASP A 106 9.08 -4.00 -1.60
C ASP A 106 9.64 -5.40 -1.86
N VAL A 107 8.82 -6.43 -1.59
CA VAL A 107 9.24 -7.83 -1.76
C VAL A 107 9.59 -8.14 -3.21
N ALA A 108 8.78 -7.64 -4.15
CA ALA A 108 8.97 -7.92 -5.57
C ALA A 108 10.13 -7.14 -6.19
N SER A 109 10.46 -5.99 -5.63
CA SER A 109 11.55 -5.13 -6.09
C SER A 109 12.93 -5.55 -5.61
N ARG A 110 13.01 -6.44 -4.62
CA ARG A 110 14.30 -6.98 -4.15
C ARG A 110 14.93 -7.89 -5.20
N GLY A 111 16.23 -7.73 -5.42
CA GLY A 111 16.97 -8.50 -6.42
C GLY A 111 16.71 -8.09 -7.87
N ILE A 112 15.97 -7.01 -8.10
CA ILE A 112 15.83 -6.43 -9.44
C ILE A 112 16.99 -5.49 -9.68
N ASP A 113 17.71 -5.74 -10.76
CA ASP A 113 18.75 -4.86 -11.27
C ASP A 113 18.13 -3.78 -12.18
N ILE A 114 17.53 -2.78 -11.53
CA ILE A 114 17.01 -1.57 -12.16
C ILE A 114 17.49 -0.40 -11.30
N GLU A 115 18.32 0.41 -11.88
CA GLU A 115 18.96 1.57 -11.27
C GLU A 115 18.94 2.75 -12.23
N HIS A 116 19.45 3.89 -11.81
CA HIS A 116 19.53 5.12 -12.63
C HIS A 116 18.18 5.67 -13.10
N LEU A 117 17.10 5.36 -12.35
CA LEU A 117 15.80 5.92 -12.66
C LEU A 117 15.80 7.43 -12.44
N PRO A 118 15.16 8.22 -13.29
CA PRO A 118 15.01 9.66 -13.08
C PRO A 118 14.18 9.97 -11.83
N ALA A 119 13.19 9.13 -11.53
CA ALA A 119 12.32 9.32 -10.37
C ALA A 119 11.82 8.00 -9.75
N VAL A 120 11.62 8.05 -8.44
CA VAL A 120 10.94 7.04 -7.63
C VAL A 120 9.79 7.71 -6.90
N ILE A 121 8.61 7.08 -6.89
CA ILE A 121 7.45 7.55 -6.15
C ILE A 121 7.08 6.50 -5.09
N ASN A 122 7.04 6.90 -3.83
CA ASN A 122 6.43 6.11 -2.76
C ASN A 122 4.95 6.48 -2.67
N HIS A 123 4.08 5.70 -3.33
CA HIS A 123 2.63 5.82 -3.16
C HIS A 123 2.25 5.55 -1.70
N ASP A 124 2.83 4.51 -1.10
CA ASP A 124 2.73 4.22 0.32
C ASP A 124 4.11 4.21 0.95
N LEU A 125 4.24 4.74 2.16
CA LEU A 125 5.47 4.63 2.91
C LEU A 125 5.76 3.16 3.29
N PRO A 126 7.02 2.70 3.24
CA PRO A 126 7.36 1.34 3.63
C PRO A 126 7.16 1.15 5.13
N PRO A 127 6.65 -0.01 5.58
CA PRO A 127 6.45 -0.29 7.01
C PRO A 127 7.77 -0.35 7.78
N VAL A 128 8.88 -0.65 7.11
CA VAL A 128 10.23 -0.67 7.66
C VAL A 128 11.01 0.51 7.11
N ALA A 129 11.49 1.40 7.99
CA ALA A 129 12.18 2.62 7.58
C ALA A 129 13.42 2.37 6.68
N HIS A 130 14.14 1.26 6.90
CA HIS A 130 15.28 0.89 6.05
C HIS A 130 14.89 0.61 4.60
N ASP A 131 13.70 0.08 4.33
CA ASP A 131 13.23 -0.15 2.97
C ASP A 131 13.08 1.17 2.18
N TYR A 132 12.87 2.29 2.87
CA TYR A 132 12.86 3.61 2.23
C TYR A 132 14.19 3.90 1.53
N ILE A 133 15.32 3.62 2.17
CA ILE A 133 16.66 3.81 1.57
C ILE A 133 16.83 2.90 0.34
N HIS A 134 16.38 1.65 0.42
CA HIS A 134 16.44 0.72 -0.70
C HIS A 134 15.57 1.15 -1.89
N ARG A 135 14.41 1.78 -1.64
CA ARG A 135 13.54 2.31 -2.68
C ARG A 135 14.17 3.52 -3.37
N ILE A 136 14.61 4.52 -2.60
CA ILE A 136 15.22 5.72 -3.18
C ILE A 136 16.57 5.42 -3.82
N GLY A 137 17.25 4.35 -3.41
CA GLY A 137 18.47 3.86 -4.03
C GLY A 137 18.28 3.29 -5.45
N ARG A 138 17.06 3.30 -6.01
CA ARG A 138 16.82 3.01 -7.44
C ARG A 138 17.05 4.24 -8.33
N THR A 139 17.25 5.39 -7.72
CA THR A 139 17.61 6.67 -8.40
C THR A 139 18.87 7.27 -7.75
N GLY A 140 19.48 8.25 -8.38
CA GLY A 140 20.61 9.01 -7.83
C GLY A 140 21.89 8.22 -7.64
N ARG A 141 22.17 7.22 -8.47
CA ARG A 141 23.41 6.43 -8.43
C ARG A 141 24.45 6.94 -9.43
N ALA A 142 25.72 6.49 -9.24
CA ALA A 142 26.85 6.80 -10.10
C ALA A 142 27.10 8.32 -10.33
N GLY A 143 26.75 9.15 -9.33
CA GLY A 143 26.95 10.60 -9.41
C GLY A 143 25.79 11.36 -10.11
N GLU A 144 24.82 10.65 -10.66
CA GLU A 144 23.61 11.29 -11.22
C GLU A 144 22.64 11.77 -10.12
N LYS A 145 21.91 12.84 -10.42
CA LYS A 145 20.90 13.37 -9.52
C LYS A 145 19.58 12.61 -9.72
N GLY A 146 19.02 12.11 -8.64
CA GLY A 146 17.74 11.41 -8.63
C GLY A 146 16.64 12.18 -7.91
N ILE A 147 15.41 11.74 -8.12
CA ILE A 147 14.21 12.31 -7.49
C ILE A 147 13.47 11.20 -6.73
N ALA A 148 13.12 11.47 -5.47
CA ALA A 148 12.26 10.61 -4.68
C ALA A 148 11.11 11.41 -4.06
N ILE A 149 9.89 11.06 -4.44
CA ILE A 149 8.66 11.69 -3.96
C ILE A 149 7.90 10.71 -3.09
N SER A 150 7.37 11.18 -1.98
CA SER A 150 6.52 10.36 -1.10
C SER A 150 5.14 10.99 -0.94
N LEU A 151 4.09 10.22 -1.15
CA LEU A 151 2.72 10.62 -0.85
C LEU A 151 2.38 10.18 0.57
N VAL A 152 2.02 11.13 1.43
CA VAL A 152 1.85 10.85 2.86
C VAL A 152 0.46 11.24 3.31
N ALA A 153 -0.30 10.26 3.81
CA ALA A 153 -1.59 10.48 4.44
C ALA A 153 -1.44 10.61 5.97
N ALA A 154 -2.42 11.21 6.62
CA ALA A 154 -2.39 11.49 8.06
C ALA A 154 -2.13 10.26 8.95
N HIS A 155 -2.56 9.07 8.52
CA HIS A 155 -2.35 7.83 9.28
C HIS A 155 -0.93 7.26 9.18
N GLU A 156 -0.08 7.78 8.26
CA GLU A 156 1.29 7.32 8.04
C GLU A 156 2.34 8.14 8.81
N VAL A 157 1.92 9.06 9.68
CA VAL A 157 2.78 9.99 10.41
C VAL A 157 3.85 9.27 11.25
N ASP A 158 3.50 8.17 11.89
CA ASP A 158 4.46 7.40 12.71
C ASP A 158 5.54 6.75 11.83
N THR A 159 5.15 6.23 10.67
CA THR A 159 6.08 5.68 9.67
C THR A 159 6.98 6.77 9.09
N LEU A 160 6.41 7.94 8.76
CA LEU A 160 7.18 9.10 8.30
C LEU A 160 8.23 9.51 9.32
N THR A 161 7.84 9.60 10.59
CA THR A 161 8.76 9.98 11.68
C THR A 161 9.91 8.97 11.84
N ALA A 162 9.63 7.68 11.69
CA ALA A 162 10.67 6.64 11.72
C ALA A 162 11.65 6.78 10.54
N ILE A 163 11.16 7.09 9.34
CA ILE A 163 11.98 7.35 8.15
C ILE A 163 12.84 8.60 8.37
N GLU A 164 12.25 9.71 8.81
CA GLU A 164 12.97 10.96 9.06
C GLU A 164 14.03 10.81 10.14
N THR A 165 13.77 9.99 11.16
CA THR A 165 14.75 9.65 12.20
C THR A 165 15.92 8.86 11.60
N LEU A 166 15.66 7.89 10.71
CA LEU A 166 16.68 7.11 10.05
C LEU A 166 17.57 7.95 9.15
N ILE A 167 16.97 8.86 8.35
CA ILE A 167 17.73 9.74 7.43
C ILE A 167 18.34 10.97 8.14
N GLY A 168 18.03 11.18 9.43
CA GLY A 168 18.57 12.25 10.26
C GLY A 168 18.03 13.65 9.94
N ARG A 169 16.97 13.76 9.12
CA ARG A 169 16.37 15.05 8.74
C ARG A 169 14.89 14.93 8.44
N ALA A 170 14.14 16.03 8.60
CA ALA A 170 12.77 16.11 8.11
C ALA A 170 12.74 16.19 6.58
N LEU A 171 11.78 15.52 5.96
CA LEU A 171 11.51 15.65 4.53
C LEU A 171 10.82 16.99 4.25
N ARG A 172 11.26 17.68 3.20
CA ARG A 172 10.59 18.88 2.74
C ARG A 172 9.16 18.55 2.33
N ARG A 173 8.22 19.37 2.76
CA ARG A 173 6.81 19.25 2.39
C ARG A 173 6.50 20.22 1.27
N GLU A 174 5.81 19.75 0.28
CA GLU A 174 5.32 20.54 -0.84
C GLU A 174 3.85 20.19 -1.07
N ASP A 175 2.98 21.17 -1.19
CA ASP A 175 1.60 20.92 -1.55
C ASP A 175 1.51 20.56 -3.03
N LEU A 176 0.69 19.55 -3.35
CA LEU A 176 0.41 19.17 -4.73
C LEU A 176 -0.89 19.86 -5.16
N ILE A 177 -0.81 20.65 -6.23
CA ILE A 177 -1.95 21.41 -6.74
C ILE A 177 -3.09 20.47 -7.09
N GLY A 178 -4.30 20.75 -6.58
CA GLY A 178 -5.48 19.91 -6.79
C GLY A 178 -5.60 18.72 -5.84
N HIS A 179 -4.60 18.45 -4.98
CA HIS A 179 -4.56 17.29 -4.08
C HIS A 179 -4.33 17.70 -2.61
N VAL A 180 -4.91 18.82 -2.19
CA VAL A 180 -4.80 19.29 -0.79
C VAL A 180 -5.57 18.36 0.12
N PRO A 181 -4.95 17.77 1.16
CA PRO A 181 -5.60 16.81 2.03
C PRO A 181 -6.64 17.47 2.93
N ASN A 182 -7.77 16.79 3.15
CA ASN A 182 -8.78 17.17 4.14
C ASN A 182 -8.27 16.91 5.58
N HIS A 183 -7.35 15.96 5.75
CA HIS A 183 -6.76 15.59 7.02
C HIS A 183 -5.30 16.03 7.07
N SER A 184 -5.00 17.02 7.92
CA SER A 184 -3.64 17.53 8.03
C SER A 184 -2.65 16.45 8.47
N VAL A 185 -1.50 16.40 7.81
CA VAL A 185 -0.35 15.60 8.23
C VAL A 185 0.46 16.44 9.22
N PRO A 186 0.52 16.09 10.52
CA PRO A 186 1.24 16.87 11.54
C PRO A 186 2.72 17.03 11.18
N ALA A 187 3.34 18.12 11.63
CA ALA A 187 4.77 18.31 11.46
C ALA A 187 5.56 17.21 12.18
N THR A 188 6.47 16.58 11.44
CA THR A 188 7.34 15.51 11.91
C THR A 188 8.80 15.96 11.91
N GLY A 189 9.70 15.07 12.32
CA GLY A 189 11.14 15.29 12.31
C GLY A 189 11.88 14.25 13.14
N PRO A 190 13.20 14.18 13.06
CA PRO A 190 14.00 13.24 13.80
C PRO A 190 13.71 13.26 15.29
N GLY A 191 13.46 12.11 15.88
CA GLY A 191 13.20 11.97 17.33
C GLY A 191 11.81 12.40 17.82
N LYS A 192 10.91 12.84 16.94
CA LYS A 192 9.52 13.18 17.29
C LYS A 192 8.56 11.98 17.13
N LEU A 193 8.97 10.80 17.58
CA LEU A 193 8.05 9.66 17.68
C LEU A 193 6.95 10.01 18.68
N ASN A 194 5.75 10.29 18.18
CA ASN A 194 4.55 10.33 19.00
C ASN A 194 4.22 8.90 19.41
N LEU A 195 4.86 8.43 20.48
CA LEU A 195 4.43 7.23 21.17
C LEU A 195 3.00 7.51 21.67
N ARG A 196 2.01 7.21 20.86
CA ARG A 196 0.62 7.08 21.32
C ARG A 196 0.67 6.07 22.45
N LYS A 197 0.46 6.56 23.69
CA LYS A 197 0.27 5.67 24.84
C LYS A 197 -0.75 4.62 24.39
N PRO A 198 -0.45 3.30 24.56
CA PRO A 198 -1.41 2.29 24.17
C PRO A 198 -2.74 2.60 24.84
N LEU A 199 -3.81 2.64 24.06
CA LEU A 199 -5.17 2.77 24.59
C LEU A 199 -5.32 1.68 25.65
N LYS A 200 -5.48 2.08 26.91
CA LYS A 200 -5.83 1.16 28.00
C LYS A 200 -7.16 0.54 27.63
N THR A 201 -7.13 -0.66 27.10
CA THR A 201 -8.33 -1.47 26.86
C THR A 201 -9.01 -1.66 28.20
N LYS A 202 -10.33 -1.38 28.25
CA LYS A 202 -11.19 -1.51 29.45
C LYS A 202 -11.29 -2.94 30.01
N ALA A 203 -10.53 -3.90 29.51
CA ALA A 203 -10.53 -5.29 29.94
C ALA A 203 -9.83 -5.56 31.31
N GLY A 204 -9.28 -4.54 31.96
CA GLY A 204 -8.55 -4.69 33.22
C GLY A 204 -9.33 -4.33 34.49
N LYS A 205 -10.61 -3.93 34.39
CA LYS A 205 -11.36 -3.48 35.59
C LYS A 205 -12.35 -4.48 36.18
N GLU A 206 -12.53 -5.66 35.60
CA GLU A 206 -13.51 -6.66 36.16
C GLU A 206 -12.92 -7.73 37.09
N LYS A 207 -11.60 -7.74 37.33
CA LYS A 207 -10.98 -8.74 38.25
C LYS A 207 -10.60 -8.22 39.64
N ALA A 208 -10.92 -6.99 40.00
CA ALA A 208 -10.55 -6.44 41.29
C ALA A 208 -11.70 -6.30 42.31
N GLN A 209 -12.90 -6.85 42.03
CA GLN A 209 -14.07 -6.74 42.93
C GLN A 209 -14.66 -8.08 43.43
N LYS A 210 -13.95 -9.20 43.30
CA LYS A 210 -14.35 -10.47 43.91
C LYS A 210 -13.34 -10.97 44.95
N GLY A 211 -13.13 -10.17 45.99
CA GLY A 211 -12.19 -10.55 47.03
C GLY A 211 -12.37 -9.79 48.32
N LYS A 212 -13.62 -9.53 48.82
CA LYS A 212 -13.90 -9.14 50.19
C LYS A 212 -15.39 -9.22 50.47
N ALA A 213 -15.87 -10.42 50.83
CA ALA A 213 -17.02 -10.61 51.74
C ALA A 213 -17.24 -12.09 51.98
N SER A 214 -16.60 -12.64 53.00
CA SER A 214 -17.08 -13.80 53.70
C SER A 214 -16.59 -13.74 55.13
N LYS A 215 -17.40 -13.20 56.02
CA LYS A 215 -17.44 -13.58 57.45
C LYS A 215 -18.74 -13.05 58.08
N GLY A 216 -19.53 -14.02 58.53
CA GLY A 216 -20.48 -13.88 59.62
C GLY A 216 -21.95 -13.76 59.19
N LYS A 217 -22.77 -14.71 59.42
CA LYS A 217 -23.38 -15.26 60.58
C LYS A 217 -24.61 -16.13 60.15
N GLN A 218 -24.71 -17.28 60.78
CA GLN A 218 -25.84 -18.19 60.83
C GLN A 218 -27.14 -17.55 61.29
N SER A 219 -28.25 -18.05 60.79
CA SER A 219 -29.40 -18.62 61.50
C SER A 219 -30.70 -18.42 60.72
N GLY A 220 -31.44 -19.48 60.65
CA GLY A 220 -32.86 -19.56 60.79
C GLY A 220 -33.68 -19.97 59.55
N GLU A 221 -33.91 -21.25 59.45
CA GLU A 221 -35.23 -21.95 59.35
C GLU A 221 -36.26 -21.39 58.32
N ASP A 222 -36.62 -22.24 57.47
CA ASP A 222 -37.82 -23.02 57.24
C ASP A 222 -38.68 -22.71 55.99
N ASN A 223 -38.94 -23.82 55.37
CA ASN A 223 -40.21 -24.32 54.77
C ASN A 223 -40.68 -23.95 53.37
N GLN A 224 -40.77 -25.06 52.68
CA GLN A 224 -41.90 -25.50 51.81
C GLN A 224 -42.06 -24.83 50.43
N GLU A 225 -42.10 -25.51 49.48
CA GLU A 225 -42.69 -26.69 48.84
C GLU A 225 -43.21 -26.34 47.42
N LEU A 226 -43.00 -27.28 46.56
CA LEU A 226 -43.82 -27.76 45.47
C LEU A 226 -43.87 -27.11 44.08
N SER A 227 -43.37 -27.95 43.21
CA SER A 227 -44.02 -28.38 41.96
C SER A 227 -43.85 -27.39 40.75
N SER A 228 -43.51 -27.83 39.65
CA SER A 228 -43.72 -28.89 38.72
C SER A 228 -43.15 -28.50 37.34
N VAL A 229 -42.47 -29.46 36.74
CA VAL A 229 -42.11 -29.56 35.31
C VAL A 229 -43.38 -30.02 34.56
N PRO A 230 -43.52 -30.09 33.25
CA PRO A 230 -42.64 -29.81 32.08
C PRO A 230 -43.37 -29.34 30.79
N ARG A 231 -42.63 -29.47 29.68
CA ARG A 231 -43.05 -29.56 28.25
C ARG A 231 -43.22 -28.24 27.50
N ALA A 232 -42.89 -28.12 26.24
CA ALA A 232 -42.48 -29.02 25.16
C ALA A 232 -42.08 -28.14 23.94
N ASN A 233 -41.17 -28.69 23.14
CA ASN A 233 -41.02 -28.58 21.68
C ASN A 233 -41.84 -27.54 20.91
N ARG A 234 -41.17 -26.75 20.10
CA ARG A 234 -41.57 -26.62 18.69
C ARG A 234 -40.43 -26.08 17.79
N ALA A 235 -39.98 -26.98 16.94
CA ALA A 235 -39.26 -26.68 15.71
C ALA A 235 -40.18 -25.88 14.74
N LYS A 236 -39.60 -24.93 13.99
CA LYS A 236 -40.06 -24.50 12.66
C LYS A 236 -38.90 -23.79 11.99
N GLU A 237 -38.27 -24.46 11.07
CA GLU A 237 -38.48 -24.39 9.60
C GLU A 237 -37.95 -23.10 8.94
N LYS A 238 -36.90 -23.31 8.13
CA LYS A 238 -36.38 -22.41 7.10
C LYS A 238 -37.43 -22.22 5.99
N PRO A 239 -37.50 -21.10 5.33
CA PRO A 239 -37.97 -21.04 3.96
C PRO A 239 -36.83 -20.93 2.95
N SER A 240 -37.02 -21.69 1.93
CA SER A 240 -36.24 -21.91 0.71
C SER A 240 -36.23 -20.73 -0.25
N ALA A 241 -35.16 -20.67 -1.04
CA ALA A 241 -34.97 -19.80 -2.21
C ALA A 241 -35.97 -20.10 -3.35
N PRO A 242 -36.34 -19.11 -4.17
CA PRO A 242 -37.05 -19.35 -5.44
C PRO A 242 -36.07 -19.46 -6.63
N PRO A 243 -36.53 -20.11 -7.73
CA PRO A 243 -35.65 -20.65 -8.77
C PRO A 243 -35.35 -19.72 -9.93
N ALA A 244 -34.28 -20.08 -10.64
CA ALA A 244 -33.81 -19.52 -11.89
C ALA A 244 -34.85 -19.62 -13.02
N LYS A 245 -34.93 -18.59 -13.87
CA LYS A 245 -35.63 -18.63 -15.16
C LYS A 245 -34.61 -18.70 -16.28
N GLU A 246 -34.72 -19.78 -17.04
CA GLU A 246 -34.06 -20.03 -18.32
C GLU A 246 -34.67 -19.25 -19.49
N PRO A 247 -33.94 -19.15 -20.63
CA PRO A 247 -34.26 -18.26 -21.74
C PRO A 247 -35.08 -18.97 -22.83
N LYS A 248 -35.97 -18.21 -23.47
CA LYS A 248 -36.58 -18.55 -24.80
C LYS A 248 -36.12 -17.44 -25.75
N GLY A 249 -35.54 -17.62 -26.84
CA GLY A 249 -35.57 -18.47 -27.99
C GLY A 249 -36.23 -17.80 -29.18
N ARG A 250 -35.44 -17.64 -30.27
CA ARG A 250 -35.87 -17.60 -31.68
C ARG A 250 -36.34 -16.33 -32.36
N GLY A 251 -35.71 -16.12 -33.48
CA GLY A 251 -36.19 -15.43 -34.69
C GLY A 251 -35.18 -14.41 -35.16
N GLY A 252 -34.31 -14.55 -36.09
CA GLY A 252 -34.46 -15.01 -37.48
C GLY A 252 -34.67 -13.81 -38.36
N SER A 253 -33.67 -13.43 -39.16
CA SER A 253 -33.79 -13.09 -40.58
C SER A 253 -32.58 -12.27 -41.08
N LEU A 254 -31.83 -12.87 -41.90
CA LEU A 254 -31.21 -12.42 -43.14
C LEU A 254 -31.53 -10.97 -43.59
N PHE A 255 -30.50 -10.17 -43.84
CA PHE A 255 -30.43 -9.46 -45.12
C PHE A 255 -28.99 -9.23 -45.58
N SER A 256 -28.72 -9.70 -46.74
CA SER A 256 -27.60 -9.57 -47.65
C SER A 256 -27.45 -8.11 -48.10
N GLY A 257 -26.20 -7.69 -48.32
CA GLY A 257 -25.94 -6.38 -48.96
C GLY A 257 -24.44 -6.17 -49.23
N ARG A 258 -23.93 -6.81 -50.29
CA ARG A 258 -22.67 -6.44 -50.97
C ARG A 258 -22.75 -5.03 -51.57
N LYS A 259 -21.63 -4.31 -51.59
CA LYS A 259 -21.00 -3.59 -52.73
C LYS A 259 -19.82 -2.81 -52.18
N ASN A 260 -18.61 -3.19 -52.54
CA ASN A 260 -17.78 -2.85 -53.68
C ASN A 260 -17.24 -1.41 -53.71
N VAL A 261 -15.92 -1.36 -53.59
CA VAL A 261 -14.94 -0.71 -54.50
C VAL A 261 -14.83 0.83 -54.42
N THR A 262 -13.71 1.38 -54.03
CA THR A 262 -12.78 1.98 -55.00
C THR A 262 -11.44 2.38 -54.35
N LYS A 263 -10.36 1.89 -54.93
CA LYS A 263 -8.98 2.40 -54.88
C LYS A 263 -8.95 3.82 -55.48
N ARG A 264 -8.16 4.73 -54.87
CA ARG A 264 -7.42 5.76 -55.63
C ARG A 264 -6.08 6.04 -54.92
N SER A 265 -5.04 5.60 -55.61
CA SER A 265 -3.69 6.18 -55.55
C SER A 265 -3.66 7.52 -56.29
N ILE A 266 -2.58 8.24 -56.10
CA ILE A 266 -1.98 9.35 -56.88
C ILE A 266 -1.88 10.59 -55.90
N ASP A 267 -0.83 11.22 -55.60
CA ASP A 267 0.60 11.34 -55.96
C ASP A 267 1.38 11.63 -54.67
#